data_5cf14680b9472880c42d52159d9e4bd2
#
_entry.id   5cf14680b9472880c42d52159d9e4bd2
#
_cell.length_a   1.000
_cell.length_b   1.000
_cell.length_c   1.000
_cell.angle_alpha   90.00
_cell.angle_beta   90.00
_cell.angle_gamma   90.00
#
_symmetry.space_group_name_H-M   'P 1'
#
loop_
_entity.id
_entity.type
_entity.pdbx_description
1 polymer ?
#
loop_
_entity_poly.entity_id
_entity_poly.type
_entity_poly.pdbx_seq_one_letter_code
_entity_poly.pdbx_strand_id
1 'polypeptide(L)'
;MLTPMFVLVLVATAALVLACVRRIPEGHAYTLRRFGGQMRTVGAGIHVVLPGVERVAHRIRLLGNVVNVDHVPPIPAGLPYSGQIFYQVLDAGRADAVIDSVDVLVCDCLPALLGDAANEENTSRNSRIKAELNARLRDRGILITRVQIDAA
;
A
#
# COMPACT_ATOMS: atom_id res chain seq x y z
N MET A 1 -20.35 -34.27 38.15
CA MET A 1 -20.43 -34.12 36.68
C MET A 1 -20.35 -32.66 36.17
N LEU A 2 -20.53 -31.65 37.03
CA LEU A 2 -20.41 -30.24 36.65
C LEU A 2 -18.94 -29.78 36.35
N THR A 3 -17.97 -30.36 37.03
CA THR A 3 -16.55 -29.98 36.91
C THR A 3 -15.94 -30.18 35.51
N PRO A 4 -16.12 -31.32 34.80
CA PRO A 4 -15.54 -31.51 33.49
C PRO A 4 -16.18 -30.58 32.44
N MET A 5 -17.48 -30.31 32.54
CA MET A 5 -18.18 -29.40 31.65
C MET A 5 -17.71 -27.94 31.82
N PHE A 6 -17.47 -27.51 33.05
CA PHE A 6 -16.98 -26.19 33.38
C PHE A 6 -15.53 -25.99 32.83
N VAL A 7 -14.67 -26.99 33.00
CA VAL A 7 -13.31 -26.97 32.45
C VAL A 7 -13.34 -26.90 30.92
N LEU A 8 -14.21 -27.67 30.27
CA LEU A 8 -14.36 -27.65 28.80
C LEU A 8 -14.80 -26.27 28.30
N VAL A 9 -15.77 -25.63 28.95
CA VAL A 9 -16.23 -24.28 28.60
C VAL A 9 -15.11 -23.26 28.80
N LEU A 10 -14.37 -23.35 29.90
CA LEU A 10 -13.23 -22.45 30.15
C LEU A 10 -12.16 -22.57 29.07
N VAL A 11 -11.78 -23.79 28.70
CA VAL A 11 -10.77 -24.04 27.65
C VAL A 11 -11.25 -23.54 26.27
N ALA A 12 -12.54 -23.80 25.96
CA ALA A 12 -13.12 -23.32 24.68
C ALA A 12 -13.15 -21.80 24.63
N THR A 13 -13.50 -21.13 25.74
CA THR A 13 -13.47 -19.64 25.79
C THR A 13 -12.06 -19.10 25.68
N ALA A 14 -11.09 -19.69 26.37
CA ALA A 14 -9.68 -19.28 26.25
C ALA A 14 -9.15 -19.48 24.83
N ALA A 15 -9.46 -20.60 24.18
CA ALA A 15 -9.08 -20.86 22.80
C ALA A 15 -9.72 -19.85 21.83
N LEU A 16 -10.98 -19.49 22.04
CA LEU A 16 -11.67 -18.48 21.24
C LEU A 16 -11.02 -17.11 21.40
N VAL A 17 -10.69 -16.69 22.62
CA VAL A 17 -10.02 -15.41 22.90
C VAL A 17 -8.65 -15.37 22.21
N LEU A 18 -7.87 -16.46 22.32
CA LEU A 18 -6.57 -16.56 21.65
C LEU A 18 -6.70 -16.50 20.13
N ALA A 19 -7.73 -17.11 19.55
CA ALA A 19 -8.01 -17.07 18.11
C ALA A 19 -8.39 -15.66 17.61
N CYS A 20 -8.96 -14.82 18.51
CA CYS A 20 -9.31 -13.43 18.17
C CYS A 20 -8.10 -12.48 18.18
N VAL A 21 -7.00 -12.84 18.84
CA VAL A 21 -5.84 -11.97 18.96
C VAL A 21 -4.98 -12.08 17.70
N ARG A 22 -4.77 -10.94 17.01
CA ARG A 22 -3.88 -10.83 15.85
C ARG A 22 -2.80 -9.80 16.13
N ARG A 23 -1.55 -10.22 15.90
CA ARG A 23 -0.39 -9.33 15.96
C ARG A 23 -0.10 -8.83 14.55
N ILE A 24 -0.09 -7.51 14.40
CA ILE A 24 0.32 -6.83 13.16
C ILE A 24 1.76 -6.39 13.34
N PRO A 25 2.69 -6.81 12.45
CA PRO A 25 4.09 -6.42 12.55
C PRO A 25 4.26 -4.93 12.27
N GLU A 26 5.35 -4.36 12.78
CA GLU A 26 5.75 -2.97 12.48
C GLU A 26 5.96 -2.78 10.98
N GLY A 27 5.66 -1.58 10.49
CA GLY A 27 5.73 -1.25 9.07
C GLY A 27 4.58 -1.79 8.21
N HIS A 28 3.56 -2.39 8.82
CA HIS A 28 2.36 -2.87 8.14
C HIS A 28 1.10 -2.27 8.75
N ALA A 29 0.09 -2.06 7.92
CA ALA A 29 -1.28 -1.77 8.33
C ALA A 29 -2.22 -2.76 7.66
N TYR A 30 -3.25 -3.18 8.38
CA TYR A 30 -4.25 -4.10 7.86
C TYR A 30 -5.58 -3.38 7.75
N THR A 31 -6.22 -3.51 6.60
CA THR A 31 -7.61 -3.08 6.44
C THR A 31 -8.52 -4.25 6.75
N LEU A 32 -9.33 -4.08 7.78
CA LEU A 32 -10.33 -5.04 8.21
C LEU A 32 -11.68 -4.62 7.63
N ARG A 33 -12.32 -5.55 6.95
CA ARG A 33 -13.69 -5.40 6.47
C ARG A 33 -14.64 -6.12 7.42
N ARG A 34 -15.57 -5.36 7.98
CA ARG A 34 -16.61 -5.86 8.87
C ARG A 34 -17.84 -6.31 8.08
N PHE A 35 -18.60 -7.25 8.64
CA PHE A 35 -19.94 -7.58 8.16
C PHE A 35 -20.79 -6.30 8.11
N GLY A 36 -21.34 -5.93 6.93
CA GLY A 36 -22.03 -4.65 6.72
C GLY A 36 -21.23 -3.63 5.92
N GLY A 37 -20.02 -3.98 5.43
CA GLY A 37 -19.26 -3.16 4.47
C GLY A 37 -18.39 -2.07 5.11
N GLN A 38 -18.39 -1.90 6.42
CA GLN A 38 -17.53 -0.95 7.09
C GLN A 38 -16.07 -1.41 7.01
N MET A 39 -15.19 -0.51 6.61
CA MET A 39 -13.75 -0.72 6.60
C MET A 39 -13.09 0.00 7.79
N ARG A 40 -12.16 -0.68 8.44
CA ARG A 40 -11.35 -0.14 9.53
C ARG A 40 -9.90 -0.49 9.27
N THR A 41 -9.06 0.52 9.23
CA THR A 41 -7.62 0.33 9.13
C THR A 41 -6.99 0.29 10.52
N VAL A 42 -6.15 -0.70 10.76
CA VAL A 42 -5.43 -0.91 12.02
C VAL A 42 -3.93 -0.98 11.74
N GLY A 43 -3.17 -0.23 12.52
CA GLY A 43 -1.70 -0.19 12.43
C GLY A 43 -1.02 -1.35 13.15
N ALA A 44 0.30 -1.25 13.30
CA ALA A 44 1.10 -2.21 14.05
C ALA A 44 0.64 -2.32 15.51
N GLY A 45 0.72 -3.53 16.06
CA GLY A 45 0.33 -3.82 17.43
C GLY A 45 -0.49 -5.08 17.58
N ILE A 46 -1.08 -5.25 18.76
CA ILE A 46 -1.96 -6.38 19.08
C ILE A 46 -3.41 -5.88 18.97
N HIS A 47 -4.17 -6.52 18.10
CA HIS A 47 -5.56 -6.18 17.85
C HIS A 47 -6.46 -7.40 18.03
N VAL A 48 -7.67 -7.13 18.51
CA VAL A 48 -8.72 -8.15 18.59
C VAL A 48 -9.51 -8.08 17.29
N VAL A 49 -9.48 -9.17 16.54
CA VAL A 49 -10.23 -9.38 15.29
C VAL A 49 -11.20 -10.52 15.52
N LEU A 50 -12.49 -10.25 15.40
CA LEU A 50 -13.52 -11.26 15.61
C LEU A 50 -13.63 -12.17 14.37
N PRO A 51 -13.17 -13.43 14.45
CA PRO A 51 -13.27 -14.35 13.32
C PRO A 51 -14.75 -14.60 12.97
N GLY A 52 -15.08 -14.44 11.68
CA GLY A 52 -16.47 -14.54 11.21
C GLY A 52 -17.19 -13.20 11.03
N VAL A 53 -16.80 -12.17 11.80
CA VAL A 53 -17.38 -10.81 11.68
C VAL A 53 -16.46 -9.87 10.92
N GLU A 54 -15.16 -10.01 11.12
CA GLU A 54 -14.13 -9.19 10.50
C GLU A 54 -13.20 -10.06 9.65
N ARG A 55 -12.88 -9.59 8.45
CA ARG A 55 -11.92 -10.23 7.55
C ARG A 55 -10.85 -9.22 7.15
N VAL A 56 -9.61 -9.68 7.07
CA VAL A 56 -8.51 -8.90 6.50
C VAL A 56 -8.77 -8.74 5.01
N ALA A 57 -9.06 -7.52 4.57
CA ALA A 57 -9.24 -7.17 3.17
C ALA A 57 -7.88 -6.96 2.51
N HIS A 58 -7.07 -6.02 3.03
CA HIS A 58 -5.76 -5.71 2.48
C HIS A 58 -4.70 -5.72 3.57
N ARG A 59 -3.47 -6.06 3.17
CA ARG A 59 -2.25 -5.95 3.99
C ARG A 59 -1.35 -4.94 3.34
N ILE A 60 -1.30 -3.74 3.89
CA ILE A 60 -0.58 -2.61 3.34
C ILE A 60 0.80 -2.55 3.98
N ARG A 61 1.84 -2.61 3.17
CA ARG A 61 3.20 -2.29 3.60
C ARG A 61 3.35 -0.78 3.60
N LEU A 62 3.77 -0.20 4.73
CA LEU A 62 3.90 1.24 4.87
C LEU A 62 5.19 1.78 4.25
N LEU A 63 6.26 0.99 4.30
CA LEU A 63 7.61 1.39 3.90
C LEU A 63 8.21 0.43 2.88
N GLY A 64 9.11 0.94 2.05
CA GLY A 64 9.91 0.14 1.14
C GLY A 64 9.14 -0.43 -0.06
N ASN A 65 8.11 0.25 -0.51
CA ASN A 65 7.39 -0.11 -1.72
C ASN A 65 8.10 0.45 -2.95
N VAL A 66 8.10 -0.33 -4.03
CA VAL A 66 8.76 0.01 -5.29
C VAL A 66 7.81 -0.31 -6.43
N VAL A 67 7.66 0.64 -7.35
CA VAL A 67 7.05 0.44 -8.67
C VAL A 67 8.17 0.30 -9.68
N ASN A 68 8.22 -0.81 -10.38
CA ASN A 68 9.13 -0.98 -11.51
C ASN A 68 8.49 -0.36 -12.74
N VAL A 69 9.26 0.50 -13.40
CA VAL A 69 8.87 1.16 -14.65
C VAL A 69 9.60 0.44 -15.77
N ASP A 70 8.98 -0.61 -16.28
CA ASP A 70 9.50 -1.35 -17.43
C ASP A 70 8.63 -1.01 -18.64
N HIS A 71 9.28 -0.54 -19.73
CA HIS A 71 8.61 -0.29 -21.00
C HIS A 71 7.48 0.75 -20.95
N VAL A 72 7.75 1.92 -20.41
CA VAL A 72 6.87 3.06 -20.69
C VAL A 72 6.85 3.27 -22.20
N PRO A 73 5.67 3.23 -22.86
CA PRO A 73 5.59 3.41 -24.30
C PRO A 73 6.32 4.68 -24.66
N PRO A 74 7.19 4.63 -25.70
CA PRO A 74 7.96 5.79 -26.08
C PRO A 74 7.00 6.94 -26.39
N ILE A 75 7.27 8.09 -25.81
CA ILE A 75 6.67 9.34 -26.27
C ILE A 75 7.06 9.48 -27.74
N PRO A 76 6.17 9.96 -28.64
CA PRO A 76 6.44 9.98 -30.06
C PRO A 76 7.82 10.59 -30.32
N ALA A 77 8.75 9.78 -30.81
CA ALA A 77 10.17 10.06 -31.10
C ALA A 77 11.18 9.98 -29.94
N GLY A 78 10.88 9.28 -28.81
CA GLY A 78 11.80 9.13 -27.66
C GLY A 78 12.38 7.73 -27.49
N LEU A 79 13.52 7.64 -26.80
CA LEU A 79 14.07 6.40 -26.28
C LEU A 79 13.13 5.82 -25.18
N PRO A 80 13.05 4.50 -25.05
CA PRO A 80 12.29 3.91 -23.95
C PRO A 80 12.91 4.32 -22.61
N TYR A 81 12.06 4.51 -21.62
CA TYR A 81 12.48 4.81 -20.26
C TYR A 81 12.28 3.60 -19.37
N SER A 82 13.26 3.30 -18.52
CA SER A 82 13.20 2.26 -17.53
C SER A 82 13.67 2.78 -16.17
N GLY A 83 13.18 2.17 -15.09
CA GLY A 83 13.61 2.61 -13.78
C GLY A 83 12.75 2.13 -12.63
N GLN A 84 12.91 2.77 -11.49
CA GLN A 84 12.20 2.44 -10.26
C GLN A 84 11.70 3.69 -9.56
N ILE A 85 10.48 3.60 -9.04
CA ILE A 85 9.86 4.64 -8.24
C ILE A 85 9.60 4.07 -6.85
N PHE A 86 10.21 4.68 -5.85
CA PHE A 86 10.07 4.29 -4.45
C PHE A 86 9.00 5.13 -3.78
N TYR A 87 8.09 4.47 -3.07
CA TYR A 87 7.03 5.16 -2.35
C TYR A 87 6.79 4.60 -0.95
N GLN A 88 6.16 5.40 -0.12
CA GLN A 88 5.73 5.07 1.22
C GLN A 88 4.24 5.39 1.37
N VAL A 89 3.56 4.61 2.20
CA VAL A 89 2.18 4.85 2.56
C VAL A 89 2.15 5.63 3.88
N LEU A 90 1.70 6.89 3.82
CA LEU A 90 1.56 7.75 5.00
C LEU A 90 0.24 7.51 5.74
N ASP A 91 -0.82 7.28 4.98
CA ASP A 91 -2.16 7.01 5.51
C ASP A 91 -2.72 5.76 4.83
N ALA A 92 -2.70 4.66 5.56
CA ALA A 92 -3.16 3.37 5.04
C ALA A 92 -4.68 3.35 4.79
N GLY A 93 -5.46 4.15 5.52
CA GLY A 93 -6.91 4.24 5.30
C GLY A 93 -7.26 4.90 3.97
N ARG A 94 -6.54 5.95 3.60
CA ARG A 94 -6.71 6.62 2.30
C ARG A 94 -6.11 5.81 1.15
N ALA A 95 -4.97 5.17 1.40
CA ALA A 95 -4.27 4.37 0.39
C ALA A 95 -5.01 3.07 0.06
N ASP A 96 -5.84 2.54 0.95
CA ASP A 96 -6.57 1.29 0.77
C ASP A 96 -7.36 1.23 -0.54
N ALA A 97 -7.97 2.35 -0.93
CA ALA A 97 -8.76 2.44 -2.17
C ALA A 97 -7.92 2.34 -3.46
N VAL A 98 -6.62 2.60 -3.38
CA VAL A 98 -5.74 2.70 -4.56
C VAL A 98 -4.52 1.80 -4.48
N ILE A 99 -4.32 1.09 -3.36
CA ILE A 99 -3.09 0.34 -3.11
C ILE A 99 -2.83 -0.75 -4.17
N ASP A 100 -3.88 -1.40 -4.64
CA ASP A 100 -3.79 -2.45 -5.66
C ASP A 100 -3.57 -1.90 -7.07
N SER A 101 -3.72 -0.59 -7.27
CA SER A 101 -3.61 0.08 -8.57
C SER A 101 -2.55 1.18 -8.60
N VAL A 102 -1.70 1.29 -7.57
CA VAL A 102 -0.64 2.31 -7.52
C VAL A 102 0.28 2.22 -8.72
N ASP A 103 0.66 1.00 -9.11
CA ASP A 103 1.54 0.76 -10.25
C ASP A 103 0.92 1.30 -11.54
N VAL A 104 -0.35 1.02 -11.78
CA VAL A 104 -1.09 1.51 -12.95
C VAL A 104 -1.21 3.03 -12.92
N LEU A 105 -1.59 3.60 -11.77
CA LEU A 105 -1.74 5.05 -11.61
C LEU A 105 -0.43 5.81 -11.85
N VAL A 106 0.68 5.26 -11.40
CA VAL A 106 2.01 5.83 -11.63
C VAL A 106 2.38 5.71 -13.10
N CYS A 107 2.25 4.51 -13.69
CA CYS A 107 2.59 4.28 -15.09
C CYS A 107 1.74 5.11 -16.06
N ASP A 108 0.46 5.33 -15.78
CA ASP A 108 -0.43 6.15 -16.60
C ASP A 108 -0.03 7.64 -16.61
N CYS A 109 0.55 8.12 -15.51
CA CYS A 109 1.01 9.51 -15.42
C CYS A 109 2.37 9.74 -16.09
N LEU A 110 3.23 8.74 -16.17
CA LEU A 110 4.61 8.88 -16.61
C LEU A 110 4.78 9.37 -18.05
N PRO A 111 4.01 8.90 -19.05
CA PRO A 111 4.19 9.33 -20.44
C PRO A 111 4.05 10.83 -20.62
N ALA A 112 3.07 11.45 -19.97
CA ALA A 112 2.88 12.90 -20.01
C ALA A 112 4.02 13.64 -19.32
N LEU A 113 4.47 13.17 -18.15
CA LEU A 113 5.54 13.81 -17.37
C LEU A 113 6.90 13.69 -18.04
N LEU A 114 7.16 12.58 -18.71
CA LEU A 114 8.39 12.35 -19.46
C LEU A 114 8.42 13.16 -20.78
N GLY A 115 7.26 13.34 -21.43
CA GLY A 115 7.14 14.15 -22.64
C GLY A 115 7.52 15.60 -22.43
N ASP A 116 7.01 16.17 -21.34
CA ASP A 116 7.30 17.55 -20.97
C ASP A 116 8.76 17.76 -20.53
N ALA A 117 9.47 16.69 -20.18
CA ALA A 117 10.81 16.70 -19.60
C ALA A 117 11.90 16.07 -20.49
N ALA A 118 11.61 15.83 -21.76
CA ALA A 118 12.50 15.09 -22.68
C ALA A 118 13.90 15.73 -22.84
N ASN A 119 14.00 17.04 -22.66
CA ASN A 119 15.25 17.79 -22.82
C ASN A 119 15.95 18.15 -21.49
N GLU A 120 15.39 17.66 -20.35
CA GLU A 120 15.97 17.95 -19.04
C GLU A 120 17.04 16.92 -18.65
N GLU A 121 18.01 17.36 -17.85
CA GLU A 121 18.97 16.47 -17.21
C GLU A 121 18.24 15.47 -16.29
N ASN A 122 18.73 14.23 -16.22
CA ASN A 122 18.13 13.14 -15.45
C ASN A 122 17.75 13.53 -14.02
N THR A 123 18.62 14.27 -13.33
CA THR A 123 18.40 14.70 -11.94
C THR A 123 17.24 15.68 -11.81
N SER A 124 17.18 16.68 -12.68
CA SER A 124 16.10 17.69 -12.73
C SER A 124 14.77 17.03 -13.10
N ARG A 125 14.79 16.18 -14.13
CA ARG A 125 13.64 15.42 -14.59
C ARG A 125 13.05 14.54 -13.49
N ASN A 126 13.89 13.75 -12.81
CA ASN A 126 13.44 12.86 -11.73
C ASN A 126 12.88 13.65 -10.54
N SER A 127 13.46 14.81 -10.23
CA SER A 127 12.95 15.70 -9.18
C SER A 127 11.58 16.28 -9.53
N ARG A 128 11.36 16.68 -10.78
CA ARG A 128 10.09 17.20 -11.29
C ARG A 128 9.01 16.12 -11.29
N ILE A 129 9.33 14.92 -11.80
CA ILE A 129 8.42 13.77 -11.78
C ILE A 129 8.00 13.44 -10.33
N LYS A 130 8.97 13.42 -9.41
CA LYS A 130 8.69 13.20 -7.98
C LYS A 130 7.72 14.25 -7.43
N ALA A 131 7.92 15.53 -7.73
CA ALA A 131 7.06 16.61 -7.26
C ALA A 131 5.62 16.46 -7.78
N GLU A 132 5.48 16.19 -9.07
CA GLU A 132 4.18 16.06 -9.72
C GLU A 132 3.43 14.81 -9.26
N LEU A 133 4.11 13.67 -9.14
CA LEU A 133 3.49 12.45 -8.59
C LEU A 133 3.06 12.65 -7.14
N ASN A 134 3.85 13.37 -6.34
CA ASN A 134 3.47 13.71 -4.96
C ASN A 134 2.24 14.64 -4.92
N ALA A 135 2.13 15.61 -5.83
CA ALA A 135 0.95 16.47 -5.90
C ALA A 135 -0.33 15.67 -6.16
N ARG A 136 -0.24 14.59 -6.96
CA ARG A 136 -1.39 13.74 -7.33
C ARG A 136 -1.72 12.65 -6.30
N LEU A 137 -0.70 12.08 -5.64
CA LEU A 137 -0.85 10.88 -4.79
C LEU A 137 -0.91 11.19 -3.30
N ARG A 138 -0.46 12.37 -2.86
CA ARG A 138 -0.43 12.76 -1.45
C ARG A 138 -1.81 12.75 -0.80
N ASP A 139 -2.83 13.20 -1.50
CA ASP A 139 -4.21 13.20 -1.02
C ASP A 139 -4.76 11.79 -0.84
N ARG A 140 -4.17 10.82 -1.55
CA ARG A 140 -4.47 9.39 -1.42
C ARG A 140 -3.63 8.68 -0.37
N GLY A 141 -2.88 9.43 0.45
CA GLY A 141 -2.06 8.88 1.53
C GLY A 141 -0.76 8.23 1.07
N ILE A 142 -0.28 8.50 -0.16
CA ILE A 142 0.95 7.94 -0.72
C ILE A 142 1.97 9.05 -0.93
N LEU A 143 3.22 8.79 -0.55
CA LEU A 143 4.35 9.70 -0.73
C LEU A 143 5.42 9.04 -1.59
N ILE A 144 5.77 9.65 -2.71
CA ILE A 144 6.92 9.25 -3.53
C ILE A 144 8.20 9.77 -2.86
N THR A 145 9.06 8.86 -2.47
CA THR A 145 10.31 9.17 -1.76
C THR A 145 11.47 9.38 -2.72
N ARG A 146 11.55 8.56 -3.77
CA ARG A 146 12.63 8.60 -4.75
C ARG A 146 12.13 8.16 -6.13
N VAL A 147 12.63 8.83 -7.15
CA VAL A 147 12.43 8.48 -8.55
C VAL A 147 13.80 8.24 -9.17
N GLN A 148 13.96 7.12 -9.84
CA GLN A 148 15.15 6.73 -10.58
C GLN A 148 14.70 6.20 -11.93
N ILE A 149 14.63 7.08 -12.91
CA ILE A 149 14.23 6.77 -14.29
C ILE A 149 15.34 7.27 -15.20
N ASP A 150 15.83 6.37 -16.02
CA ASP A 150 16.87 6.64 -17.01
C ASP A 150 16.36 6.29 -18.40
N ALA A 151 16.87 6.98 -19.42
CA ALA A 151 16.65 6.60 -20.81
C ALA A 151 17.43 5.31 -21.08
N ALA A 152 16.77 4.31 -21.63
CA ALA A 152 17.37 3.01 -21.94
C ALA A 152 18.15 3.05 -23.27
#